data_132ff79f8f1ae5d57ea6cd4e53b667c1
#
_entry.id   132ff79f8f1ae5d57ea6cd4e53b667c1
#
_cell.length_a   1.000
_cell.length_b   1.000
_cell.length_c   1.000
_cell.angle_alpha   90.00
_cell.angle_beta   90.00
_cell.angle_gamma   90.00
#
_symmetry.space_group_name_H-M   'P 1'
#
loop_
_entity.id
_entity.type
_entity.pdbx_description
1 polymer ?
#
loop_
_entity_poly.entity_id
_entity_poly.type
_entity_poly.pdbx_seq_one_letter_code
_entity_poly.pdbx_strand_id
1 'polypeptide(L)'
;MTYGQITLTGIRAHANHGVLASERELGQPFSVDVSLDVDMDTVSDDLTQAVNYATVAQRVLNILTREPVSLIETLAGKIADTVLAISPRVHSVQVTVHKPHAPVGV
;
A
#
# COMPACT_ATOMS: atom_id res chain seq x y z
N MET A 1 -12.16 -24.14 0.21
CA MET A 1 -11.76 -22.73 0.38
C MET A 1 -11.28 -22.21 -0.97
N THR A 2 -11.78 -21.06 -1.38
CA THR A 2 -11.42 -20.46 -2.66
C THR A 2 -10.41 -19.35 -2.42
N TYR A 3 -9.29 -19.42 -3.12
CA TYR A 3 -8.29 -18.36 -3.08
C TYR A 3 -8.48 -17.43 -4.26
N GLY A 4 -8.17 -16.16 -4.04
CA GLY A 4 -8.21 -15.16 -5.08
C GLY A 4 -7.14 -14.10 -4.86
N GLN A 5 -7.01 -13.21 -5.81
CA GLN A 5 -6.06 -12.11 -5.75
C GLN A 5 -6.79 -10.79 -5.96
N ILE A 6 -6.48 -9.83 -5.10
CA ILE A 6 -6.92 -8.44 -5.26
C ILE A 6 -5.68 -7.63 -5.62
N THR A 7 -5.73 -6.90 -6.72
CA THR A 7 -4.64 -6.02 -7.14
C THR A 7 -5.15 -4.60 -7.28
N LEU A 8 -4.52 -3.68 -6.55
CA LEU A 8 -4.78 -2.24 -6.64
C LEU A 8 -3.53 -1.57 -7.18
N THR A 9 -3.67 -0.81 -8.25
CA THR A 9 -2.55 -0.12 -8.89
C THR A 9 -2.75 1.38 -8.88
N GLY A 10 -1.65 2.13 -8.80
CA GLY A 10 -1.67 3.57 -8.94
C GLY A 10 -2.34 4.30 -7.79
N ILE A 11 -2.19 3.83 -6.55
CA ILE A 11 -2.61 4.60 -5.37
C ILE A 11 -1.59 5.74 -5.23
N ARG A 12 -2.00 6.95 -5.53
CA ARG A 12 -1.10 8.09 -5.66
C ARG A 12 -1.34 9.15 -4.61
N ALA A 13 -0.24 9.75 -4.16
CA ALA A 13 -0.31 10.92 -3.29
C ALA A 13 1.02 11.68 -3.32
N HIS A 14 0.96 12.95 -2.96
CA HIS A 14 2.13 13.74 -2.64
C HIS A 14 2.53 13.43 -1.20
N ALA A 15 3.79 13.09 -0.97
CA ALA A 15 4.27 12.72 0.35
C ALA A 15 5.73 13.15 0.55
N ASN A 16 6.20 13.08 1.80
CA ASN A 16 7.47 13.69 2.21
C ASN A 16 8.50 12.66 2.67
N HIS A 17 8.46 11.46 2.08
CA HIS A 17 9.43 10.41 2.38
C HIS A 17 10.75 10.63 1.66
N GLY A 18 11.85 10.36 2.35
CA GLY A 18 13.17 10.44 1.76
C GLY A 18 14.25 10.77 2.77
N VAL A 19 15.49 10.59 2.38
CA VAL A 19 16.68 10.86 3.20
C VAL A 19 17.02 12.34 3.19
N LEU A 20 16.83 13.02 2.05
CA LEU A 20 17.24 14.42 1.87
C LEU A 20 16.28 15.38 2.55
N ALA A 21 16.82 16.45 3.12
CA ALA A 21 16.02 17.50 3.75
C ALA A 21 15.01 18.10 2.76
N SER A 22 15.40 18.29 1.50
CA SER A 22 14.51 18.81 0.46
C SER A 22 13.34 17.89 0.17
N GLU A 23 13.54 16.57 0.21
CA GLU A 23 12.47 15.59 0.05
C GLU A 23 11.47 15.68 1.22
N ARG A 24 11.98 15.86 2.44
CA ARG A 24 11.16 16.00 3.65
C ARG A 24 10.34 17.28 3.64
N GLU A 25 10.93 18.38 3.17
CA GLU A 25 10.31 19.69 3.19
C GLU A 25 9.31 19.88 2.03
N LEU A 26 9.75 19.58 0.81
CA LEU A 26 8.97 19.85 -0.40
C LEU A 26 8.05 18.72 -0.77
N GLY A 27 8.44 17.49 -0.45
CA GLY A 27 7.72 16.30 -0.88
C GLY A 27 7.79 16.07 -2.38
N GLN A 28 7.14 15.01 -2.81
CA GLN A 28 7.09 14.62 -4.22
C GLN A 28 5.96 13.61 -4.42
N PRO A 29 5.54 13.35 -5.67
CA PRO A 29 4.53 12.32 -5.92
C PRO A 29 5.09 10.92 -5.68
N PHE A 30 4.27 10.09 -5.05
CA PHE A 30 4.50 8.66 -4.86
C PHE A 30 3.33 7.89 -5.44
N SER A 31 3.58 6.67 -5.86
CA SER A 31 2.54 5.74 -6.30
C SER A 31 2.80 4.37 -5.68
N VAL A 32 1.72 3.69 -5.29
CA VAL A 32 1.81 2.38 -4.65
C VAL A 32 0.90 1.40 -5.37
N ASP A 33 1.43 0.22 -5.64
CA ASP A 33 0.68 -0.93 -6.14
C ASP A 33 0.69 -1.99 -5.06
N VAL A 34 -0.46 -2.62 -4.84
CA VAL A 34 -0.63 -3.65 -3.81
C VAL A 34 -1.34 -4.85 -4.42
N SER A 35 -0.79 -6.04 -4.22
CA SER A 35 -1.44 -7.31 -4.56
C SER A 35 -1.61 -8.13 -3.30
N LEU A 36 -2.82 -8.64 -3.08
CA LEU A 36 -3.16 -9.46 -1.93
C LEU A 36 -3.65 -10.84 -2.40
N ASP A 37 -3.15 -11.88 -1.76
CA ASP A 37 -3.76 -13.22 -1.85
C ASP A 37 -4.74 -13.35 -0.69
N VAL A 38 -5.98 -13.67 -0.99
CA VAL A 38 -7.07 -13.68 -0.03
C VAL A 38 -7.92 -14.94 -0.11
N ASP A 39 -8.55 -15.29 1.00
CA ASP A 39 -9.67 -16.21 0.98
C ASP A 39 -10.89 -15.52 0.41
N MET A 40 -11.55 -16.15 -0.55
CA MET A 40 -12.75 -15.61 -1.17
C MET A 40 -13.97 -16.45 -0.81
N ASP A 41 -15.06 -15.76 -0.46
CA ASP A 41 -16.39 -16.33 -0.39
C ASP A 41 -17.11 -16.04 -1.71
N THR A 42 -17.39 -17.08 -2.48
CA THR A 42 -18.05 -16.94 -3.78
C THR A 42 -19.53 -17.33 -3.72
N VAL A 43 -20.07 -17.55 -2.54
CA VAL A 43 -21.41 -18.11 -2.35
C VAL A 43 -22.38 -17.13 -1.70
N SER A 44 -21.99 -16.47 -0.59
CA SER A 44 -22.90 -15.68 0.21
C SER A 44 -23.17 -14.28 -0.34
N ASP A 45 -22.29 -13.76 -1.21
CA ASP A 45 -22.38 -12.40 -1.74
C ASP A 45 -22.51 -11.35 -0.62
N ASP A 46 -21.79 -11.54 0.46
CA ASP A 46 -21.83 -10.69 1.65
C ASP A 46 -20.48 -10.01 1.83
N LEU A 47 -20.46 -8.67 1.77
CA LEU A 47 -19.26 -7.87 1.91
C LEU A 47 -18.56 -8.11 3.26
N THR A 48 -19.30 -8.43 4.32
CA THR A 48 -18.70 -8.72 5.63
C THR A 48 -17.87 -10.02 5.62
N GLN A 49 -18.07 -10.87 4.62
CA GLN A 49 -17.32 -12.11 4.43
C GLN A 49 -16.21 -11.96 3.38
N ALA A 50 -15.88 -10.75 3.01
CA ALA A 50 -14.88 -10.47 1.98
C ALA A 50 -13.87 -9.43 2.48
N VAL A 51 -12.73 -9.36 1.81
CA VAL A 51 -11.78 -8.27 2.00
C VAL A 51 -12.26 -7.09 1.16
N ASN A 52 -12.56 -5.98 1.82
CA ASN A 52 -13.02 -4.77 1.15
C ASN A 52 -11.83 -4.01 0.56
N TYR A 53 -11.73 -3.98 -0.77
CA TYR A 53 -10.63 -3.30 -1.45
C TYR A 53 -10.61 -1.78 -1.19
N ALA A 54 -11.74 -1.16 -0.93
CA ALA A 54 -11.78 0.26 -0.56
C ALA A 54 -11.10 0.51 0.78
N THR A 55 -11.25 -0.40 1.75
CA THR A 55 -10.54 -0.35 3.02
C THR A 55 -9.03 -0.51 2.81
N VAL A 56 -8.63 -1.41 1.93
CA VAL A 56 -7.21 -1.60 1.59
C VAL A 56 -6.62 -0.30 1.04
N ALA A 57 -7.28 0.29 0.04
CA ALA A 57 -6.84 1.55 -0.57
C ALA A 57 -6.72 2.68 0.47
N GLN A 58 -7.70 2.80 1.37
CA GLN A 58 -7.72 3.82 2.40
C GLN A 58 -6.54 3.64 3.38
N ARG A 59 -6.25 2.41 3.79
CA ARG A 59 -5.14 2.12 4.71
C ARG A 59 -3.79 2.41 4.07
N VAL A 60 -3.63 2.04 2.81
CA VAL A 60 -2.41 2.35 2.04
C VAL A 60 -2.21 3.86 1.95
N LEU A 61 -3.26 4.59 1.60
CA LEU A 61 -3.20 6.04 1.48
C LEU A 61 -2.84 6.71 2.81
N ASN A 62 -3.40 6.22 3.92
CA ASN A 62 -3.09 6.74 5.25
C ASN A 62 -1.61 6.58 5.60
N ILE A 63 -1.02 5.43 5.31
CA ILE A 63 0.41 5.20 5.57
C ILE A 63 1.26 6.09 4.67
N LEU A 64 0.89 6.19 3.39
CA LEU A 64 1.62 6.96 2.39
C LEU A 64 1.69 8.45 2.75
N THR A 65 0.62 9.01 3.29
CA THR A 65 0.49 10.47 3.52
C THR A 65 0.78 10.92 4.94
N ARG A 66 1.05 9.99 5.87
CA ARG A 66 1.31 10.34 7.27
C ARG A 66 2.81 10.50 7.54
N GLU A 67 3.28 9.99 8.64
CA GLU A 67 4.66 10.21 9.11
C GLU A 67 5.70 9.87 8.07
N PRO A 68 6.56 10.83 7.69
CA PRO A 68 7.63 10.58 6.74
C PRO A 68 8.63 9.53 7.25
N VAL A 69 9.11 8.71 6.33
CA VAL A 69 10.20 7.76 6.56
C VAL A 69 11.36 8.06 5.62
N SER A 70 12.55 7.62 5.98
CA SER A 70 13.75 7.89 5.19
C SER A 70 13.86 7.00 3.95
N LEU A 71 13.45 5.74 4.07
CA LEU A 71 13.65 4.72 3.03
C LEU A 71 12.32 4.22 2.49
N ILE A 72 12.23 4.05 1.17
CA ILE A 72 11.04 3.47 0.55
C ILE A 72 10.83 2.01 0.97
N GLU A 73 11.89 1.29 1.32
CA GLU A 73 11.80 -0.07 1.88
C GLU A 73 11.02 -0.05 3.20
N THR A 74 11.27 0.92 4.06
CA THR A 74 10.54 1.10 5.31
C THR A 74 9.07 1.41 5.05
N LEU A 75 8.80 2.27 4.08
CA LEU A 75 7.45 2.61 3.67
C LEU A 75 6.70 1.38 3.16
N ALA A 76 7.32 0.62 2.27
CA ALA A 76 6.73 -0.60 1.72
C ALA A 76 6.44 -1.63 2.83
N GLY A 77 7.35 -1.80 3.78
CA GLY A 77 7.17 -2.69 4.92
C GLY A 77 5.99 -2.29 5.80
N LYS A 78 5.86 -1.02 6.12
CA LYS A 78 4.72 -0.50 6.90
C LYS A 78 3.40 -0.72 6.19
N ILE A 79 3.35 -0.49 4.88
CA ILE A 79 2.15 -0.72 4.07
C ILE A 79 1.80 -2.20 4.09
N ALA A 80 2.77 -3.08 3.84
CA ALA A 80 2.54 -4.52 3.82
C ALA A 80 2.01 -5.03 5.16
N ASP A 81 2.61 -4.63 6.26
CA ASP A 81 2.19 -5.03 7.61
C ASP A 81 0.77 -4.56 7.90
N THR A 82 0.44 -3.33 7.55
CA THR A 82 -0.89 -2.76 7.78
C THR A 82 -1.95 -3.49 6.97
N VAL A 83 -1.67 -3.76 5.69
CA VAL A 83 -2.62 -4.46 4.81
C VAL A 83 -2.80 -5.91 5.27
N LEU A 84 -1.72 -6.58 5.65
CA LEU A 84 -1.80 -7.95 6.13
C LEU A 84 -2.66 -8.06 7.40
N ALA A 85 -2.69 -7.03 8.23
CA ALA A 85 -3.45 -6.99 9.47
C ALA A 85 -4.92 -6.60 9.30
N ILE A 86 -5.37 -6.24 8.10
CA ILE A 86 -6.75 -5.80 7.85
C ILE A 86 -7.75 -6.93 8.15
N SER A 87 -7.42 -8.15 7.76
CA SER A 87 -8.30 -9.30 7.91
C SER A 87 -7.49 -10.59 7.96
N PRO A 88 -7.96 -11.60 8.73
CA PRO A 88 -7.34 -12.93 8.70
C PRO A 88 -7.51 -13.64 7.35
N ARG A 89 -8.36 -13.11 6.48
CA ARG A 89 -8.53 -13.63 5.11
C ARG A 89 -7.38 -13.25 4.18
N VAL A 90 -6.56 -12.27 4.57
CA VAL A 90 -5.38 -11.87 3.79
C VAL A 90 -4.23 -12.80 4.15
N HIS A 91 -3.74 -13.57 3.18
CA HIS A 91 -2.66 -14.53 3.38
C HIS A 91 -1.29 -13.95 3.08
N SER A 92 -1.20 -13.15 2.03
CA SER A 92 0.05 -12.53 1.64
C SER A 92 -0.20 -11.19 0.95
N VAL A 93 0.79 -10.32 1.02
CA VAL A 93 0.74 -8.98 0.44
C VAL A 93 2.05 -8.71 -0.28
N GLN A 94 1.94 -8.19 -1.49
CA GLN A 94 3.08 -7.69 -2.25
C GLN A 94 2.86 -6.20 -2.48
N VAL A 95 3.86 -5.40 -2.10
CA VAL A 95 3.80 -3.94 -2.21
C VAL A 95 4.91 -3.45 -3.13
N THR A 96 4.56 -2.60 -4.07
CA THR A 96 5.54 -1.89 -4.92
C THR A 96 5.36 -0.40 -4.72
N VAL A 97 6.40 0.27 -4.25
CA VAL A 97 6.42 1.72 -4.10
C VAL A 97 7.18 2.33 -5.26
N HIS A 98 6.53 3.25 -5.97
CA HIS A 98 7.14 3.99 -7.06
C HIS A 98 7.46 5.41 -6.59
N LYS A 99 8.71 5.81 -6.79
CA LYS A 99 9.20 7.15 -6.48
C LYS A 99 9.78 7.74 -7.78
N PRO A 100 8.91 8.19 -8.69
CA PRO A 100 9.33 8.54 -10.06
C PRO A 100 10.28 9.73 -10.14
N HIS A 101 10.28 10.59 -9.13
CA HIS A 101 11.15 11.77 -9.05
C HIS A 101 12.35 11.57 -8.13
N ALA A 102 12.76 10.32 -7.90
CA ALA A 102 13.91 10.04 -7.05
C ALA A 102 15.17 10.75 -7.55
N PRO A 103 15.89 11.48 -6.67
CA PRO A 103 17.08 12.24 -7.08
C PRO A 103 18.30 11.33 -7.17
N VAL A 104 18.39 10.54 -8.23
CA VAL A 104 19.50 9.59 -8.42
C VAL A 104 20.71 10.15 -9.17
N GLY A 105 20.66 11.40 -9.61
CA GLY A 105 21.80 12.08 -10.20
C GLY A 105 22.18 11.64 -11.62
N VAL A 106 21.28 10.99 -12.31
CA VAL A 106 21.50 10.51 -13.69
C VAL A 106 20.39 10.95 -14.62
#